data_7e4edd0c8b3a0122deb5302eba2dfe61
#
_entry.id   7e4edd0c8b3a0122deb5302eba2dfe61
#
_cell.length_a   1.000
_cell.length_b   1.000
_cell.length_c   1.000
_cell.angle_alpha   90.00
_cell.angle_beta   90.00
_cell.angle_gamma   90.00
#
_symmetry.space_group_name_H-M   'P 1'
#
loop_
_entity.id
_entity.type
_entity.pdbx_description
1 polymer ?
#
loop_
_entity_poly.entity_id
_entity_poly.type
_entity_poly.pdbx_seq_one_letter_code
_entity_poly.pdbx_strand_id
1 'polypeptide(L)'
;MTNPTPTPAHTRAAHPRRLHLLSAALLLAVAPAARAQSTQVISGGTAVTAALKTGADVNTAQANLTKAQAANRAAQADPATLAAGKLNAKNAETLAQATLRGAKLAALQNTIGAYNALLEAQENVELQTLQTQVDQKAVQVAQVKLGIGNATTLDVQNAQNTLSGSQQTLADARAQVNLAAAKLGTLTGLGSGVRAGSVITAPKLGVSLSTLQNNLSGLSSLVSAANDLSSAQLTVKLADNDFTPARTLQDARTTLANAQRSADTAGKNAQQALASAYQSAQNAAELLVVAQSRETAAQKTYTQDAARLKSGTISAVELQNTQLTLKKAQFSRLQAQNNLTEALAALSVAAGQNLTGIGGTL
;
A
#
# COMPACT_ATOMS: atom_id res chain seq x y z
N MET A 1 55.66 -55.60 -22.74
CA MET A 1 55.95 -56.82 -22.01
C MET A 1 54.78 -57.15 -21.12
N THR A 2 53.96 -57.98 -21.66
CA THR A 2 53.44 -59.24 -21.20
C THR A 2 52.42 -59.26 -20.07
N ASN A 3 51.22 -59.54 -20.54
CA ASN A 3 50.13 -60.28 -19.84
C ASN A 3 50.67 -61.57 -19.18
N PRO A 4 49.99 -62.32 -18.30
CA PRO A 4 48.56 -62.70 -18.46
C PRO A 4 47.77 -62.97 -17.15
N THR A 5 46.43 -63.11 -17.35
CA THR A 5 45.47 -63.88 -16.53
C THR A 5 45.87 -65.27 -16.08
N PRO A 6 45.20 -65.96 -15.08
CA PRO A 6 43.92 -66.59 -15.34
C PRO A 6 42.91 -66.77 -14.17
N THR A 7 41.68 -67.05 -14.54
CA THR A 7 40.62 -67.74 -13.77
C THR A 7 40.93 -69.22 -13.59
N PRO A 8 40.34 -70.02 -12.60
CA PRO A 8 38.97 -70.53 -12.77
C PRO A 8 38.15 -70.91 -11.47
N ALA A 9 36.85 -71.02 -11.68
CA ALA A 9 35.92 -72.18 -11.58
C ALA A 9 35.30 -72.62 -10.24
N HIS A 10 33.97 -72.64 -10.33
CA HIS A 10 32.95 -73.56 -9.82
C HIS A 10 32.84 -73.94 -8.35
N THR A 11 31.61 -73.70 -7.77
CA THR A 11 30.72 -74.82 -7.39
C THR A 11 29.28 -74.38 -7.13
N ARG A 12 28.33 -75.22 -7.61
CA ARG A 12 26.90 -75.24 -7.41
C ARG A 12 26.50 -75.62 -5.99
N ALA A 13 25.48 -75.06 -5.42
CA ALA A 13 24.54 -75.77 -4.55
C ALA A 13 23.18 -75.14 -4.45
N ALA A 14 22.20 -75.94 -4.44
CA ALA A 14 20.76 -75.92 -4.65
C ALA A 14 19.88 -75.02 -3.76
N HIS A 15 18.70 -74.80 -4.28
CA HIS A 15 17.48 -74.12 -3.70
C HIS A 15 16.99 -74.72 -2.37
N PRO A 16 16.16 -73.85 -1.60
CA PRO A 16 14.74 -74.04 -1.79
C PRO A 16 13.92 -72.75 -1.83
N ARG A 17 12.80 -72.87 -2.55
CA ARG A 17 11.68 -71.94 -2.69
C ARG A 17 11.14 -71.51 -1.31
N ARG A 18 11.00 -70.22 -1.08
CA ARG A 18 10.02 -69.64 -0.15
C ARG A 18 9.19 -68.55 -0.86
N LEU A 19 7.91 -68.77 -0.88
CA LEU A 19 6.88 -67.82 -1.23
C LEU A 19 7.02 -66.56 -0.36
N HIS A 20 7.17 -65.42 -0.96
CA HIS A 20 6.92 -64.16 -0.30
C HIS A 20 5.77 -63.44 -1.02
N LEU A 21 4.73 -63.26 -0.26
CA LEU A 21 3.52 -62.49 -0.55
C LEU A 21 3.89 -61.08 -1.07
N LEU A 22 3.36 -60.73 -2.22
CA LEU A 22 3.34 -59.37 -2.73
C LEU A 22 2.43 -58.53 -1.83
N SER A 23 3.01 -57.74 -0.92
CA SER A 23 2.30 -56.61 -0.31
C SER A 23 2.32 -55.45 -1.29
N ALA A 24 1.26 -55.28 -2.06
CA ALA A 24 1.02 -54.08 -2.86
C ALA A 24 0.75 -52.94 -1.88
N ALA A 25 1.79 -52.12 -1.58
CA ALA A 25 1.62 -50.84 -0.91
C ALA A 25 0.95 -49.87 -1.90
N LEU A 26 -0.35 -49.67 -1.71
CA LEU A 26 -1.12 -48.65 -2.38
C LEU A 26 -0.65 -47.25 -1.86
N LEU A 27 0.30 -46.63 -2.56
CA LEU A 27 0.68 -45.25 -2.40
C LEU A 27 -0.55 -44.40 -2.85
N LEU A 28 -1.43 -44.05 -1.91
CA LEU A 28 -2.35 -42.92 -2.10
C LEU A 28 -1.51 -41.68 -2.29
N ALA A 29 -1.31 -41.27 -3.53
CA ALA A 29 -0.86 -39.94 -3.88
C ALA A 29 -1.97 -38.97 -3.42
N VAL A 30 -1.80 -38.40 -2.23
CA VAL A 30 -2.55 -37.22 -1.81
C VAL A 30 -2.07 -36.09 -2.71
N ALA A 31 -2.73 -35.93 -3.86
CA ALA A 31 -2.62 -34.70 -4.64
C ALA A 31 -3.01 -33.57 -3.70
N PRO A 32 -2.17 -32.52 -3.51
CA PRO A 32 -2.61 -31.33 -2.80
C PRO A 32 -3.80 -30.81 -3.60
N ALA A 33 -4.98 -30.89 -3.00
CA ALA A 33 -6.14 -30.20 -3.55
C ALA A 33 -5.73 -28.74 -3.65
N ALA A 34 -5.45 -28.29 -4.86
CA ALA A 34 -5.32 -26.88 -5.18
C ALA A 34 -6.68 -26.28 -4.77
N ARG A 35 -6.74 -25.75 -3.54
CA ARG A 35 -7.87 -24.93 -3.12
C ARG A 35 -7.96 -23.83 -4.16
N ALA A 36 -8.96 -23.88 -5.00
CA ALA A 36 -9.37 -22.73 -5.77
C ALA A 36 -9.51 -21.60 -4.74
N GLN A 37 -8.56 -20.68 -4.71
CA GLN A 37 -8.61 -19.51 -3.83
C GLN A 37 -9.87 -18.77 -4.27
N SER A 38 -10.92 -18.85 -3.46
CA SER A 38 -12.13 -18.07 -3.68
C SER A 38 -11.71 -16.61 -3.72
N THR A 39 -11.95 -15.96 -4.85
CA THR A 39 -11.64 -14.55 -5.05
C THR A 39 -12.44 -13.76 -4.02
N GLN A 40 -11.78 -13.25 -2.98
CA GLN A 40 -12.43 -12.49 -1.92
C GLN A 40 -12.51 -11.02 -2.31
N VAL A 41 -13.72 -10.53 -2.51
CA VAL A 41 -13.96 -9.08 -2.70
C VAL A 41 -13.97 -8.39 -1.35
N ILE A 42 -13.12 -7.39 -1.17
CA ILE A 42 -12.97 -6.63 0.09
C ILE A 42 -13.21 -5.14 -0.14
N SER A 43 -13.70 -4.46 0.89
CA SER A 43 -13.76 -2.98 0.93
C SER A 43 -12.44 -2.39 1.44
N GLY A 44 -12.20 -1.11 1.16
CA GLY A 44 -11.04 -0.39 1.71
C GLY A 44 -11.00 -0.40 3.24
N GLY A 45 -12.15 -0.26 3.89
CA GLY A 45 -12.27 -0.35 5.36
C GLY A 45 -11.91 -1.73 5.91
N THR A 46 -12.35 -2.80 5.24
CA THR A 46 -11.99 -4.18 5.61
C THR A 46 -10.49 -4.41 5.45
N ALA A 47 -9.89 -3.91 4.36
CA ALA A 47 -8.45 -4.03 4.12
C ALA A 47 -7.64 -3.33 5.21
N VAL A 48 -7.99 -2.08 5.56
CA VAL A 48 -7.32 -1.32 6.63
C VAL A 48 -7.48 -2.01 8.00
N THR A 49 -8.68 -2.48 8.34
CA THR A 49 -8.92 -3.20 9.60
C THR A 49 -8.07 -4.48 9.69
N ALA A 50 -7.97 -5.23 8.59
CA ALA A 50 -7.13 -6.41 8.53
C ALA A 50 -5.64 -6.05 8.71
N ALA A 51 -5.14 -5.04 7.98
CA ALA A 51 -3.74 -4.61 8.08
C ALA A 51 -3.37 -4.08 9.48
N LEU A 52 -4.27 -3.37 10.15
CA LEU A 52 -4.08 -2.90 11.54
C LEU A 52 -4.01 -4.06 12.55
N LYS A 53 -4.70 -5.17 12.26
CA LYS A 53 -4.71 -6.36 13.12
C LYS A 53 -3.52 -7.29 12.87
N THR A 54 -3.12 -7.46 11.62
CA THR A 54 -2.11 -8.47 11.22
C THR A 54 -0.76 -7.86 10.87
N GLY A 55 -0.66 -6.53 10.69
CA GLY A 55 0.55 -5.84 10.27
C GLY A 55 1.72 -6.06 11.22
N ALA A 56 2.85 -6.54 10.71
CA ALA A 56 4.03 -6.87 11.50
C ALA A 56 4.55 -5.65 12.30
N ASP A 57 4.60 -4.48 11.67
CA ASP A 57 5.08 -3.24 12.29
C ASP A 57 4.16 -2.79 13.43
N VAL A 58 2.84 -2.90 13.26
CA VAL A 58 1.84 -2.58 14.30
C VAL A 58 1.97 -3.53 15.47
N ASN A 59 2.10 -4.83 15.21
CA ASN A 59 2.26 -5.86 16.25
C ASN A 59 3.57 -5.69 17.01
N THR A 60 4.67 -5.38 16.31
CA THR A 60 5.97 -5.07 16.93
C THR A 60 5.89 -3.83 17.80
N ALA A 61 5.29 -2.75 17.32
CA ALA A 61 5.11 -1.52 18.10
C ALA A 61 4.21 -1.76 19.32
N GLN A 62 3.15 -2.58 19.20
CA GLN A 62 2.29 -2.96 20.31
C GLN A 62 3.04 -3.78 21.37
N ALA A 63 3.88 -4.74 20.96
CA ALA A 63 4.71 -5.52 21.88
C ALA A 63 5.73 -4.63 22.61
N ASN A 64 6.35 -3.67 21.90
CA ASN A 64 7.27 -2.71 22.49
C ASN A 64 6.57 -1.79 23.50
N LEU A 65 5.36 -1.34 23.22
CA LEU A 65 4.55 -0.57 24.17
C LEU A 65 4.27 -1.39 25.43
N THR A 66 3.83 -2.64 25.29
CA THR A 66 3.55 -3.51 26.43
C THR A 66 4.79 -3.70 27.31
N LYS A 67 5.96 -3.92 26.70
CA LYS A 67 7.26 -4.01 27.38
C LYS A 67 7.61 -2.70 28.10
N ALA A 68 7.47 -1.55 27.44
CA ALA A 68 7.78 -0.24 28.03
C ALA A 68 6.84 0.09 29.21
N GLN A 69 5.56 -0.25 29.10
CA GLN A 69 4.59 -0.10 30.19
C GLN A 69 4.95 -0.95 31.41
N ALA A 70 5.36 -2.20 31.19
CA ALA A 70 5.80 -3.07 32.29
C ALA A 70 7.07 -2.52 32.96
N ALA A 71 8.05 -2.06 32.17
CA ALA A 71 9.28 -1.47 32.67
C ALA A 71 9.02 -0.17 33.45
N ASN A 72 8.12 0.71 32.96
CA ASN A 72 7.78 1.93 33.69
C ASN A 72 7.08 1.61 35.01
N ARG A 73 6.10 0.69 35.03
CA ARG A 73 5.44 0.26 36.28
C ARG A 73 6.44 -0.28 37.29
N ALA A 74 7.37 -1.11 36.86
CA ALA A 74 8.42 -1.67 37.73
C ALA A 74 9.34 -0.55 38.29
N ALA A 75 9.84 0.35 37.43
CA ALA A 75 10.68 1.47 37.86
C ALA A 75 10.00 2.43 38.82
N GLN A 76 8.70 2.72 38.61
CA GLN A 76 7.93 3.58 39.54
C GLN A 76 7.68 2.92 40.90
N ALA A 77 7.47 1.60 40.94
CA ALA A 77 7.20 0.84 42.15
C ALA A 77 8.45 0.57 43.01
N ASP A 78 9.64 0.53 42.39
CA ASP A 78 10.89 0.24 43.06
C ASP A 78 11.43 1.49 43.80
N PRO A 79 11.53 1.48 45.13
CA PRO A 79 12.10 2.60 45.90
C PRO A 79 13.60 2.83 45.62
N ALA A 80 14.35 1.81 45.18
CA ALA A 80 15.77 1.92 44.90
C ALA A 80 16.02 2.57 43.54
N THR A 81 15.02 2.63 42.65
CA THR A 81 15.17 3.27 41.35
C THR A 81 15.28 4.78 41.48
N LEU A 82 16.40 5.33 41.02
CA LEU A 82 16.69 6.77 41.04
C LEU A 82 15.75 7.57 40.12
N ALA A 83 15.61 8.89 40.37
CA ALA A 83 14.76 9.79 39.59
C ALA A 83 15.04 9.75 38.08
N ALA A 84 16.30 9.65 37.67
CA ALA A 84 16.68 9.50 36.27
C ALA A 84 16.17 8.18 35.66
N GLY A 85 16.26 7.06 36.40
CA GLY A 85 15.71 5.77 35.98
C GLY A 85 14.19 5.80 35.81
N LYS A 86 13.46 6.40 36.77
CA LYS A 86 12.01 6.58 36.68
C LYS A 86 11.61 7.46 35.50
N LEU A 87 12.33 8.56 35.25
CA LEU A 87 12.08 9.42 34.10
C LEU A 87 12.33 8.69 32.78
N ASN A 88 13.47 7.96 32.65
CA ASN A 88 13.80 7.22 31.44
C ASN A 88 12.75 6.14 31.14
N ALA A 89 12.27 5.41 32.16
CA ALA A 89 11.22 4.41 31.96
C ALA A 89 9.88 5.04 31.51
N LYS A 90 9.50 6.20 32.06
CA LYS A 90 8.33 6.98 31.64
C LYS A 90 8.49 7.48 30.20
N ASN A 91 9.66 8.03 29.86
CA ASN A 91 9.98 8.54 28.53
C ASN A 91 9.92 7.40 27.47
N ALA A 92 10.43 6.21 27.81
CA ALA A 92 10.36 5.04 26.95
C ALA A 92 8.89 4.61 26.69
N GLU A 93 8.02 4.65 27.68
CA GLU A 93 6.60 4.36 27.51
C GLU A 93 5.91 5.39 26.62
N THR A 94 6.12 6.70 26.85
CA THR A 94 5.49 7.76 26.04
C THR A 94 5.95 7.70 24.58
N LEU A 95 7.23 7.40 24.34
CA LEU A 95 7.77 7.20 23.00
C LEU A 95 7.17 5.95 22.34
N ALA A 96 7.04 4.84 23.06
CA ALA A 96 6.44 3.63 22.54
C ALA A 96 4.96 3.82 22.17
N GLN A 97 4.19 4.61 22.94
CA GLN A 97 2.82 4.99 22.60
C GLN A 97 2.75 5.80 21.29
N ALA A 98 3.61 6.81 21.16
CA ALA A 98 3.69 7.64 19.95
C ALA A 98 4.12 6.80 18.72
N THR A 99 5.07 5.88 18.91
CA THR A 99 5.54 4.96 17.87
C THR A 99 4.43 4.02 17.40
N LEU A 100 3.63 3.46 18.32
CA LEU A 100 2.49 2.62 17.96
C LEU A 100 1.46 3.40 17.14
N ARG A 101 1.16 4.64 17.54
CA ARG A 101 0.25 5.51 16.78
C ARG A 101 0.80 5.76 15.37
N GLY A 102 2.08 6.10 15.25
CA GLY A 102 2.75 6.26 13.97
C GLY A 102 2.71 5.00 13.11
N ALA A 103 2.96 3.82 13.68
CA ALA A 103 2.90 2.55 12.98
C ALA A 103 1.49 2.24 12.43
N LYS A 104 0.45 2.53 13.21
CA LYS A 104 -0.95 2.38 12.78
C LYS A 104 -1.29 3.31 11.62
N LEU A 105 -0.87 4.58 11.68
CA LEU A 105 -1.09 5.56 10.60
C LEU A 105 -0.31 5.20 9.33
N ALA A 106 0.91 4.70 9.46
CA ALA A 106 1.69 4.20 8.33
C ALA A 106 1.03 2.95 7.70
N ALA A 107 0.53 2.02 8.51
CA ALA A 107 -0.21 0.86 8.03
C ALA A 107 -1.50 1.27 7.29
N LEU A 108 -2.24 2.27 7.80
CA LEU A 108 -3.40 2.88 7.13
C LEU A 108 -3.00 3.42 5.75
N GLN A 109 -1.97 4.26 5.69
CA GLN A 109 -1.50 4.88 4.44
C GLN A 109 -1.08 3.83 3.41
N ASN A 110 -0.23 2.88 3.81
CA ASN A 110 0.27 1.83 2.93
C ASN A 110 -0.86 0.93 2.40
N THR A 111 -1.86 0.64 3.24
CA THR A 111 -3.00 -0.21 2.86
C THR A 111 -3.94 0.53 1.90
N ILE A 112 -4.21 1.81 2.14
CA ILE A 112 -5.01 2.64 1.22
C ILE A 112 -4.32 2.69 -0.15
N GLY A 113 -3.03 2.99 -0.22
CA GLY A 113 -2.29 3.02 -1.48
C GLY A 113 -2.29 1.67 -2.21
N ALA A 114 -2.12 0.55 -1.49
CA ALA A 114 -2.17 -0.77 -2.11
C ALA A 114 -3.58 -1.15 -2.59
N TYR A 115 -4.62 -0.78 -1.84
CA TYR A 115 -6.02 -1.00 -2.22
C TYR A 115 -6.40 -0.19 -3.46
N ASN A 116 -6.04 1.09 -3.50
CA ASN A 116 -6.28 1.98 -4.64
C ASN A 116 -5.54 1.47 -5.89
N ALA A 117 -4.28 1.06 -5.75
CA ALA A 117 -3.50 0.48 -6.84
C ALA A 117 -4.17 -0.79 -7.42
N LEU A 118 -4.74 -1.65 -6.57
CA LEU A 118 -5.49 -2.82 -7.03
C LEU A 118 -6.77 -2.42 -7.77
N LEU A 119 -7.51 -1.46 -7.24
CA LEU A 119 -8.74 -0.96 -7.85
C LEU A 119 -8.45 -0.32 -9.23
N GLU A 120 -7.41 0.51 -9.32
CA GLU A 120 -6.98 1.11 -10.60
C GLU A 120 -6.51 0.06 -11.60
N ALA A 121 -5.78 -0.95 -11.16
CA ALA A 121 -5.37 -2.04 -12.03
C ALA A 121 -6.58 -2.81 -12.59
N GLN A 122 -7.61 -3.05 -11.78
CA GLN A 122 -8.86 -3.70 -12.22
C GLN A 122 -9.61 -2.85 -13.27
N GLU A 123 -9.78 -1.55 -12.99
CA GLU A 123 -10.43 -0.62 -13.92
C GLU A 123 -9.62 -0.42 -15.21
N ASN A 124 -8.30 -0.45 -15.13
CA ASN A 124 -7.43 -0.39 -16.30
C ASN A 124 -7.62 -1.61 -17.21
N VAL A 125 -7.84 -2.81 -16.67
CA VAL A 125 -8.17 -4.00 -17.49
C VAL A 125 -9.46 -3.77 -18.27
N GLU A 126 -10.48 -3.17 -17.67
CA GLU A 126 -11.72 -2.84 -18.38
C GLU A 126 -11.49 -1.80 -19.49
N LEU A 127 -10.70 -0.76 -19.20
CA LEU A 127 -10.31 0.26 -20.17
C LEU A 127 -9.56 -0.35 -21.36
N GLN A 128 -8.55 -1.19 -21.11
CA GLN A 128 -7.76 -1.84 -22.16
C GLN A 128 -8.57 -2.89 -22.93
N THR A 129 -9.54 -3.52 -22.30
CA THR A 129 -10.49 -4.41 -22.99
C THR A 129 -11.34 -3.63 -23.99
N LEU A 130 -11.86 -2.47 -23.61
CA LEU A 130 -12.63 -1.61 -24.51
C LEU A 130 -11.73 -1.05 -25.65
N GLN A 131 -10.49 -0.65 -25.34
CA GLN A 131 -9.51 -0.20 -26.36
C GLN A 131 -9.27 -1.30 -27.39
N THR A 132 -9.00 -2.53 -26.94
CA THR A 132 -8.79 -3.69 -27.85
C THR A 132 -10.01 -3.95 -28.73
N GLN A 133 -11.23 -3.80 -28.21
CA GLN A 133 -12.46 -3.92 -29.00
C GLN A 133 -12.57 -2.81 -30.08
N VAL A 134 -12.20 -1.57 -29.75
CA VAL A 134 -12.15 -0.46 -30.72
C VAL A 134 -11.14 -0.77 -31.84
N ASP A 135 -9.95 -1.23 -31.50
CA ASP A 135 -8.90 -1.54 -32.47
C ASP A 135 -9.26 -2.74 -33.34
N GLN A 136 -9.95 -3.74 -32.78
CA GLN A 136 -10.51 -4.88 -33.54
C GLN A 136 -11.53 -4.41 -34.58
N LYS A 137 -12.39 -3.46 -34.22
CA LYS A 137 -13.34 -2.85 -35.17
C LYS A 137 -12.62 -2.02 -36.23
N ALA A 138 -11.54 -1.32 -35.88
CA ALA A 138 -10.73 -0.58 -36.84
C ALA A 138 -10.12 -1.51 -37.91
N VAL A 139 -9.62 -2.69 -37.52
CA VAL A 139 -9.15 -3.72 -38.47
C VAL A 139 -10.29 -4.16 -39.40
N GLN A 140 -11.50 -4.44 -38.88
CA GLN A 140 -12.64 -4.82 -39.70
C GLN A 140 -13.02 -3.73 -40.72
N VAL A 141 -13.01 -2.45 -40.30
CA VAL A 141 -13.29 -1.31 -41.17
C VAL A 141 -12.21 -1.17 -42.26
N ALA A 142 -10.93 -1.32 -41.91
CA ALA A 142 -9.83 -1.27 -42.87
C ALA A 142 -9.93 -2.40 -43.90
N GLN A 143 -10.30 -3.63 -43.52
CA GLN A 143 -10.52 -4.76 -44.43
C GLN A 143 -11.69 -4.53 -45.37
N VAL A 144 -12.81 -4.00 -44.91
CA VAL A 144 -13.96 -3.66 -45.74
C VAL A 144 -13.57 -2.56 -46.77
N LYS A 145 -12.89 -1.51 -46.31
CA LYS A 145 -12.39 -0.43 -47.18
C LYS A 145 -11.41 -0.93 -48.26
N LEU A 146 -10.52 -1.88 -47.89
CA LEU A 146 -9.64 -2.51 -48.87
C LEU A 146 -10.44 -3.30 -49.92
N GLY A 147 -11.47 -4.06 -49.50
CA GLY A 147 -12.32 -4.83 -50.42
C GLY A 147 -13.08 -3.98 -51.46
N ILE A 148 -13.37 -2.73 -51.13
CA ILE A 148 -14.03 -1.76 -52.05
C ILE A 148 -13.04 -0.77 -52.69
N GLY A 149 -11.73 -0.98 -52.55
CA GLY A 149 -10.68 -0.16 -53.17
C GLY A 149 -10.41 1.20 -52.48
N ASN A 150 -10.95 1.44 -51.27
CA ASN A 150 -10.82 2.70 -50.49
C ASN A 150 -9.77 2.65 -49.39
N ALA A 151 -8.95 1.61 -49.35
CA ALA A 151 -7.79 1.47 -48.46
C ALA A 151 -6.74 0.60 -49.11
N THR A 152 -5.52 0.61 -48.60
CA THR A 152 -4.39 -0.17 -49.03
C THR A 152 -4.16 -1.39 -48.13
N THR A 153 -3.37 -2.36 -48.59
CA THR A 153 -2.92 -3.47 -47.73
C THR A 153 -2.09 -2.97 -46.54
N LEU A 154 -1.36 -1.86 -46.72
CA LEU A 154 -0.60 -1.21 -45.64
C LEU A 154 -1.53 -0.65 -44.55
N ASP A 155 -2.68 -0.08 -44.91
CA ASP A 155 -3.66 0.40 -43.92
C ASP A 155 -4.19 -0.74 -43.06
N VAL A 156 -4.49 -1.89 -43.65
CA VAL A 156 -4.89 -3.10 -42.91
C VAL A 156 -3.78 -3.59 -41.99
N GLN A 157 -2.53 -3.64 -42.49
CA GLN A 157 -1.36 -4.04 -41.72
C GLN A 157 -1.14 -3.11 -40.51
N ASN A 158 -1.26 -1.80 -40.71
CA ASN A 158 -1.14 -0.81 -39.63
C ASN A 158 -2.24 -1.00 -38.56
N ALA A 159 -3.47 -1.24 -38.98
CA ALA A 159 -4.56 -1.52 -38.06
C ALA A 159 -4.33 -2.84 -37.26
N GLN A 160 -3.79 -3.88 -37.91
CA GLN A 160 -3.42 -5.15 -37.26
C GLN A 160 -2.29 -4.96 -36.24
N ASN A 161 -1.27 -4.17 -36.57
CA ASN A 161 -0.16 -3.85 -35.66
C ASN A 161 -0.69 -3.10 -34.43
N THR A 162 -1.61 -2.14 -34.61
CA THR A 162 -2.25 -1.42 -33.52
C THR A 162 -3.05 -2.37 -32.61
N LEU A 163 -3.82 -3.28 -33.18
CA LEU A 163 -4.56 -4.31 -32.44
C LEU A 163 -3.61 -5.21 -31.63
N SER A 164 -2.51 -5.65 -32.24
CA SER A 164 -1.52 -6.48 -31.54
C SER A 164 -0.90 -5.73 -30.36
N GLY A 165 -0.61 -4.45 -30.48
CA GLY A 165 -0.13 -3.59 -29.41
C GLY A 165 -1.14 -3.44 -28.26
N SER A 166 -2.43 -3.24 -28.58
CA SER A 166 -3.48 -3.14 -27.53
C SER A 166 -3.73 -4.48 -26.84
N GLN A 167 -3.62 -5.62 -27.54
CA GLN A 167 -3.69 -6.95 -26.93
C GLN A 167 -2.54 -7.19 -25.94
N GLN A 168 -1.32 -6.78 -26.28
CA GLN A 168 -0.18 -6.85 -25.37
C GLN A 168 -0.42 -5.96 -24.13
N THR A 169 -0.86 -4.72 -24.32
CA THR A 169 -1.18 -3.80 -23.22
C THR A 169 -2.27 -4.38 -22.28
N LEU A 170 -3.27 -5.07 -22.84
CA LEU A 170 -4.29 -5.75 -22.05
C LEU A 170 -3.69 -6.92 -21.25
N ALA A 171 -2.77 -7.67 -21.84
CA ALA A 171 -2.09 -8.76 -21.12
C ALA A 171 -1.26 -8.21 -19.94
N ASP A 172 -0.54 -7.12 -20.16
CA ASP A 172 0.24 -6.42 -19.12
C ASP A 172 -0.67 -5.86 -18.01
N ALA A 173 -1.82 -5.27 -18.37
CA ALA A 173 -2.79 -4.76 -17.39
C ALA A 173 -3.33 -5.91 -16.50
N ARG A 174 -3.59 -7.09 -17.06
CA ARG A 174 -4.01 -8.28 -16.30
C ARG A 174 -2.92 -8.76 -15.33
N ALA A 175 -1.65 -8.73 -15.75
CA ALA A 175 -0.52 -9.08 -14.89
C ALA A 175 -0.40 -8.09 -13.71
N GLN A 176 -0.63 -6.80 -13.94
CA GLN A 176 -0.62 -5.77 -12.88
C GLN A 176 -1.70 -6.00 -11.82
N VAL A 177 -2.88 -6.49 -12.18
CA VAL A 177 -3.92 -6.86 -11.19
C VAL A 177 -3.39 -7.93 -10.24
N ASN A 178 -2.73 -8.96 -10.75
CA ASN A 178 -2.19 -10.03 -9.91
C ASN A 178 -1.09 -9.51 -8.96
N LEU A 179 -0.22 -8.63 -9.46
CA LEU A 179 0.84 -8.02 -8.65
C LEU A 179 0.25 -7.12 -7.55
N ALA A 180 -0.72 -6.27 -7.88
CA ALA A 180 -1.39 -5.40 -6.91
C ALA A 180 -2.18 -6.21 -5.86
N ALA A 181 -2.86 -7.29 -6.28
CA ALA A 181 -3.56 -8.20 -5.37
C ALA A 181 -2.59 -8.91 -4.40
N ALA A 182 -1.45 -9.37 -4.88
CA ALA A 182 -0.42 -9.97 -4.04
C ALA A 182 0.13 -8.97 -3.01
N LYS A 183 0.41 -7.72 -3.42
CA LYS A 183 0.87 -6.66 -2.52
C LYS A 183 -0.16 -6.36 -1.42
N LEU A 184 -1.43 -6.18 -1.78
CA LEU A 184 -2.50 -5.95 -0.82
C LEU A 184 -2.69 -7.16 0.10
N GLY A 185 -2.64 -8.37 -0.45
CA GLY A 185 -2.74 -9.62 0.30
C GLY A 185 -1.64 -9.77 1.36
N THR A 186 -0.40 -9.38 1.03
CA THR A 186 0.72 -9.36 1.98
C THR A 186 0.49 -8.38 3.12
N LEU A 187 0.02 -7.16 2.83
CA LEU A 187 -0.24 -6.13 3.85
C LEU A 187 -1.41 -6.50 4.77
N THR A 188 -2.42 -7.19 4.24
CA THR A 188 -3.65 -7.51 4.99
C THR A 188 -3.64 -8.91 5.60
N GLY A 189 -2.71 -9.77 5.20
CA GLY A 189 -2.70 -11.19 5.58
C GLY A 189 -3.81 -12.02 4.94
N LEU A 190 -4.53 -11.50 3.94
CA LEU A 190 -5.68 -12.17 3.29
C LEU A 190 -5.30 -13.06 2.09
N GLY A 191 -3.99 -13.12 1.76
CA GLY A 191 -3.50 -13.88 0.61
C GLY A 191 -3.68 -13.14 -0.73
N SER A 192 -3.21 -13.76 -1.84
CA SER A 192 -3.15 -13.12 -3.16
C SER A 192 -4.47 -13.16 -3.96
N GLY A 193 -5.52 -13.81 -3.47
CA GLY A 193 -6.83 -13.94 -4.13
C GLY A 193 -7.80 -12.77 -3.86
N VAL A 194 -7.30 -11.63 -3.37
CA VAL A 194 -8.15 -10.48 -3.03
C VAL A 194 -8.49 -9.63 -4.26
N ARG A 195 -9.70 -9.06 -4.27
CA ARG A 195 -10.16 -8.05 -5.23
C ARG A 195 -10.70 -6.83 -4.48
N ALA A 196 -10.44 -5.65 -5.03
CA ALA A 196 -11.05 -4.42 -4.51
C ALA A 196 -12.51 -4.35 -4.98
N GLY A 197 -13.43 -4.07 -4.03
CA GLY A 197 -14.88 -4.10 -4.30
C GLY A 197 -15.47 -2.74 -4.67
N SER A 198 -14.95 -1.66 -4.09
CA SER A 198 -15.51 -0.32 -4.29
C SER A 198 -14.49 0.77 -4.03
N VAL A 199 -14.71 1.91 -4.63
CA VAL A 199 -13.90 3.12 -4.41
C VAL A 199 -14.04 3.59 -2.97
N ILE A 200 -12.94 3.98 -2.36
CA ILE A 200 -12.93 4.64 -1.06
C ILE A 200 -13.46 6.06 -1.22
N THR A 201 -14.53 6.39 -0.49
CA THR A 201 -15.05 7.76 -0.48
C THR A 201 -14.25 8.58 0.54
N ALA A 202 -13.46 9.52 0.06
CA ALA A 202 -12.72 10.45 0.91
C ALA A 202 -13.69 11.43 1.60
N PRO A 203 -13.54 11.69 2.91
CA PRO A 203 -14.24 12.79 3.54
C PRO A 203 -13.73 14.13 2.98
N LYS A 204 -14.57 15.15 3.07
CA LYS A 204 -14.12 16.52 2.77
C LYS A 204 -13.06 16.94 3.81
N LEU A 205 -12.02 17.64 3.36
CA LEU A 205 -11.04 18.24 4.25
C LEU A 205 -11.71 19.39 5.03
N GLY A 206 -12.30 19.07 6.20
CA GLY A 206 -13.07 20.02 7.02
C GLY A 206 -12.29 20.61 8.19
N VAL A 207 -11.01 20.24 8.35
CA VAL A 207 -10.14 20.67 9.47
C VAL A 207 -9.15 21.70 8.97
N SER A 208 -8.98 22.82 9.68
CA SER A 208 -8.03 23.86 9.31
C SER A 208 -6.58 23.43 9.62
N LEU A 209 -5.61 23.96 8.86
CA LEU A 209 -4.19 23.72 9.11
C LEU A 209 -3.77 24.15 10.53
N SER A 210 -4.29 25.27 11.02
CA SER A 210 -3.99 25.77 12.39
C SER A 210 -4.45 24.79 13.48
N THR A 211 -5.63 24.16 13.30
CA THR A 211 -6.12 23.15 14.24
C THR A 211 -5.22 21.93 14.25
N LEU A 212 -4.73 21.50 13.08
CA LEU A 212 -3.82 20.36 12.99
C LEU A 212 -2.44 20.69 13.60
N GLN A 213 -1.94 21.90 13.41
CA GLN A 213 -0.68 22.36 14.00
C GLN A 213 -0.67 22.31 15.54
N ASN A 214 -1.80 22.62 16.16
CA ASN A 214 -1.95 22.58 17.63
C ASN A 214 -1.90 21.15 18.21
N ASN A 215 -2.10 20.13 17.40
CA ASN A 215 -2.21 18.72 17.83
C ASN A 215 -0.95 17.87 17.51
N LEU A 216 0.14 18.48 17.05
CA LEU A 216 1.34 17.76 16.61
C LEU A 216 2.14 17.07 17.74
N SER A 217 1.91 17.43 19.01
CA SER A 217 2.70 16.96 20.16
C SER A 217 2.75 15.43 20.32
N GLY A 218 1.79 14.70 19.70
CA GLY A 218 1.75 13.24 19.70
C GLY A 218 2.63 12.55 18.66
N LEU A 219 3.33 13.27 17.79
CA LEU A 219 4.25 12.67 16.82
C LEU A 219 5.47 12.09 17.53
N SER A 220 5.93 10.91 17.12
CA SER A 220 7.05 10.21 17.75
C SER A 220 8.35 11.03 17.75
N SER A 221 8.61 11.82 16.71
CA SER A 221 9.75 12.74 16.62
C SER A 221 9.69 13.85 17.66
N LEU A 222 8.52 14.44 17.90
CA LEU A 222 8.32 15.49 18.90
C LEU A 222 8.35 14.93 20.32
N VAL A 223 7.76 13.74 20.52
CA VAL A 223 7.83 13.03 21.81
C VAL A 223 9.29 12.67 22.13
N SER A 224 10.07 12.18 21.17
CA SER A 224 11.49 11.91 21.39
C SER A 224 12.26 13.18 21.79
N ALA A 225 12.10 14.27 21.05
CA ALA A 225 12.76 15.53 21.34
C ALA A 225 12.33 16.12 22.72
N ALA A 226 11.06 15.98 23.11
CA ALA A 226 10.56 16.37 24.43
C ALA A 226 11.14 15.50 25.55
N ASN A 227 11.32 14.20 25.31
CA ASN A 227 11.94 13.26 26.25
C ASN A 227 13.42 13.60 26.46
N ASP A 228 14.16 13.92 25.39
CA ASP A 228 15.56 14.32 25.45
C ASP A 228 15.71 15.65 26.24
N LEU A 229 14.82 16.61 25.96
CA LEU A 229 14.77 17.88 26.70
C LEU A 229 14.50 17.66 28.18
N SER A 230 13.53 16.82 28.53
CA SER A 230 13.18 16.52 29.92
C SER A 230 14.32 15.80 30.66
N SER A 231 15.04 14.91 29.97
CA SER A 231 16.21 14.23 30.53
C SER A 231 17.39 15.19 30.75
N ALA A 232 17.62 16.12 29.82
CA ALA A 232 18.66 17.17 29.96
C ALA A 232 18.31 18.14 31.10
N GLN A 233 17.03 18.52 31.25
CA GLN A 233 16.56 19.35 32.38
C GLN A 233 16.82 18.67 33.73
N LEU A 234 16.51 17.38 33.83
CA LEU A 234 16.78 16.61 35.04
C LEU A 234 18.28 16.54 35.34
N THR A 235 19.13 16.35 34.31
CA THR A 235 20.58 16.31 34.46
C THR A 235 21.12 17.64 35.01
N VAL A 236 20.66 18.79 34.50
CA VAL A 236 21.03 20.10 35.06
C VAL A 236 20.58 20.23 36.51
N LYS A 237 19.31 19.86 36.81
CA LYS A 237 18.78 19.91 38.18
C LYS A 237 19.57 19.06 39.17
N LEU A 238 20.06 17.90 38.74
CA LEU A 238 20.87 17.01 39.57
C LEU A 238 22.35 17.52 39.73
N ALA A 239 22.87 18.24 38.72
CA ALA A 239 24.21 18.81 38.72
C ALA A 239 24.31 20.19 39.41
N ASP A 240 23.19 20.87 39.65
CA ASP A 240 23.16 22.21 40.26
C ASP A 240 23.18 22.14 41.78
N ASN A 241 24.36 21.82 42.33
CA ASN A 241 24.61 21.70 43.76
C ASN A 241 26.09 22.01 44.06
N ASP A 242 26.40 22.30 45.33
CA ASP A 242 27.73 22.70 45.78
C ASP A 242 28.82 21.62 45.66
N PHE A 243 28.44 20.36 45.45
CA PHE A 243 29.36 19.21 45.37
C PHE A 243 29.71 18.85 43.93
N THR A 244 29.04 19.46 42.94
CA THR A 244 29.27 19.17 41.52
C THR A 244 30.38 20.07 40.96
N PRO A 245 31.40 19.52 40.29
CA PRO A 245 32.41 20.35 39.62
C PRO A 245 31.78 21.32 38.61
N ALA A 246 32.22 22.58 38.61
CA ALA A 246 31.66 23.62 37.73
C ALA A 246 31.64 23.23 36.26
N ARG A 247 32.64 22.48 35.80
CA ARG A 247 32.69 21.94 34.42
C ARG A 247 31.51 20.98 34.14
N THR A 248 31.18 20.07 35.06
CA THR A 248 30.08 19.13 34.88
C THR A 248 28.74 19.85 34.77
N LEU A 249 28.51 20.89 35.60
CA LEU A 249 27.33 21.74 35.48
C LEU A 249 27.29 22.49 34.14
N GLN A 250 28.42 23.00 33.68
CA GLN A 250 28.52 23.69 32.39
C GLN A 250 28.23 22.75 31.21
N ASP A 251 28.73 21.50 31.24
CA ASP A 251 28.46 20.48 30.24
C ASP A 251 26.96 20.09 30.22
N ALA A 252 26.34 19.96 31.40
CA ALA A 252 24.91 19.72 31.54
C ALA A 252 24.06 20.86 30.96
N ARG A 253 24.43 22.13 31.21
CA ARG A 253 23.76 23.32 30.64
C ARG A 253 23.91 23.37 29.11
N THR A 254 25.09 23.02 28.59
CA THR A 254 25.32 22.92 27.13
C THR A 254 24.44 21.82 26.50
N THR A 255 24.36 20.68 27.14
CA THR A 255 23.46 19.56 26.70
C THR A 255 22.00 20.00 26.68
N LEU A 256 21.54 20.72 27.70
CA LEU A 256 20.18 21.28 27.74
C LEU A 256 19.94 22.27 26.59
N ALA A 257 20.84 23.17 26.34
CA ALA A 257 20.75 24.16 25.23
C ALA A 257 20.70 23.43 23.86
N ASN A 258 21.44 22.33 23.71
CA ASN A 258 21.39 21.50 22.50
C ASN A 258 20.03 20.78 22.36
N ALA A 259 19.50 20.19 23.44
CA ALA A 259 18.20 19.54 23.45
C ALA A 259 17.06 20.52 23.12
N GLN A 260 17.11 21.74 23.62
CA GLN A 260 16.14 22.81 23.27
C GLN A 260 16.20 23.14 21.77
N ARG A 261 17.38 23.34 21.20
CA ARG A 261 17.53 23.59 19.75
C ARG A 261 17.03 22.42 18.90
N SER A 262 17.28 21.18 19.34
CA SER A 262 16.78 19.98 18.68
C SER A 262 15.25 19.90 18.72
N ALA A 263 14.63 20.21 19.85
CA ALA A 263 13.17 20.24 20.00
C ALA A 263 12.53 21.31 19.11
N ASP A 264 13.11 22.53 19.07
CA ASP A 264 12.63 23.60 18.19
C ASP A 264 12.74 23.22 16.70
N THR A 265 13.84 22.57 16.32
CA THR A 265 14.06 22.10 14.94
C THR A 265 13.05 20.99 14.58
N ALA A 266 12.84 20.03 15.46
CA ALA A 266 11.85 18.98 15.27
C ALA A 266 10.43 19.59 15.11
N GLY A 267 10.08 20.58 15.92
CA GLY A 267 8.81 21.31 15.82
C GLY A 267 8.63 21.99 14.46
N LYS A 268 9.64 22.73 14.00
CA LYS A 268 9.62 23.40 12.68
C LYS A 268 9.48 22.38 11.53
N ASN A 269 10.24 21.29 11.58
CA ASN A 269 10.18 20.23 10.57
C ASN A 269 8.78 19.56 10.52
N ALA A 270 8.19 19.29 11.68
CA ALA A 270 6.84 18.71 11.76
C ALA A 270 5.78 19.67 11.19
N GLN A 271 5.86 20.97 11.51
CA GLN A 271 4.97 22.00 10.97
C GLN A 271 5.10 22.12 9.45
N GLN A 272 6.33 22.10 8.93
CA GLN A 272 6.58 22.16 7.48
C GLN A 272 6.06 20.91 6.76
N ALA A 273 6.29 19.71 7.30
CA ALA A 273 5.77 18.45 6.76
C ALA A 273 4.24 18.45 6.74
N LEU A 274 3.61 18.91 7.82
CA LEU A 274 2.15 19.03 7.90
C LEU A 274 1.62 20.03 6.86
N ALA A 275 2.22 21.21 6.73
CA ALA A 275 1.80 22.23 5.77
C ALA A 275 1.89 21.71 4.32
N SER A 276 2.97 21.00 4.00
CA SER A 276 3.18 20.38 2.69
C SER A 276 2.13 19.29 2.39
N ALA A 277 1.86 18.41 3.37
CA ALA A 277 0.84 17.37 3.23
C ALA A 277 -0.58 17.96 3.12
N TYR A 278 -0.87 19.04 3.87
CA TYR A 278 -2.14 19.75 3.80
C TYR A 278 -2.37 20.38 2.41
N GLN A 279 -1.35 21.06 1.87
CA GLN A 279 -1.40 21.61 0.51
C GLN A 279 -1.61 20.53 -0.55
N SER A 280 -0.94 19.39 -0.40
CA SER A 280 -1.11 18.24 -1.31
C SER A 280 -2.55 17.71 -1.27
N ALA A 281 -3.17 17.63 -0.10
CA ALA A 281 -4.56 17.20 0.04
C ALA A 281 -5.55 18.21 -0.59
N GLN A 282 -5.30 19.51 -0.44
CA GLN A 282 -6.10 20.55 -1.11
C GLN A 282 -6.00 20.46 -2.63
N ASN A 283 -4.78 20.35 -3.16
CA ASN A 283 -4.57 20.22 -4.61
C ASN A 283 -5.25 18.95 -5.17
N ALA A 284 -5.16 17.83 -4.44
CA ALA A 284 -5.83 16.59 -4.84
C ALA A 284 -7.36 16.74 -4.85
N ALA A 285 -7.93 17.48 -3.89
CA ALA A 285 -9.37 17.77 -3.88
C ALA A 285 -9.81 18.62 -5.08
N GLU A 286 -9.04 19.64 -5.45
CA GLU A 286 -9.29 20.46 -6.62
C GLU A 286 -9.20 19.66 -7.93
N LEU A 287 -8.18 18.81 -8.06
CA LEU A 287 -8.01 17.93 -9.22
C LEU A 287 -9.19 16.95 -9.37
N LEU A 288 -9.75 16.46 -8.27
CA LEU A 288 -10.94 15.62 -8.30
C LEU A 288 -12.15 16.38 -8.88
N VAL A 289 -12.36 17.65 -8.51
CA VAL A 289 -13.44 18.47 -9.07
C VAL A 289 -13.27 18.65 -10.59
N VAL A 290 -12.03 18.89 -11.05
CA VAL A 290 -11.73 18.98 -12.48
C VAL A 290 -12.00 17.66 -13.20
N ALA A 291 -11.59 16.53 -12.63
CA ALA A 291 -11.81 15.20 -13.21
C ALA A 291 -13.32 14.86 -13.29
N GLN A 292 -14.11 15.20 -12.26
CA GLN A 292 -15.57 15.06 -12.27
C GLN A 292 -16.24 15.89 -13.37
N SER A 293 -15.79 17.12 -13.58
CA SER A 293 -16.30 17.98 -14.65
C SER A 293 -16.02 17.39 -16.04
N ARG A 294 -14.81 16.83 -16.25
CA ARG A 294 -14.43 16.16 -17.50
C ARG A 294 -15.26 14.89 -17.74
N GLU A 295 -15.49 14.08 -16.72
CA GLU A 295 -16.37 12.90 -16.84
C GLU A 295 -17.80 13.31 -17.20
N THR A 296 -18.35 14.34 -16.55
CA THR A 296 -19.69 14.88 -16.84
C THR A 296 -19.80 15.34 -18.30
N ALA A 297 -18.77 16.03 -18.82
CA ALA A 297 -18.73 16.45 -20.22
C ALA A 297 -18.67 15.25 -21.17
N ALA A 298 -17.81 14.27 -20.89
CA ALA A 298 -17.70 13.05 -21.70
C ALA A 298 -19.00 12.23 -21.68
N GLN A 299 -19.66 12.12 -20.53
CA GLN A 299 -20.97 11.45 -20.39
C GLN A 299 -22.05 12.14 -21.23
N LYS A 300 -22.08 13.47 -21.24
CA LYS A 300 -23.01 14.24 -22.06
C LYS A 300 -22.77 13.98 -23.56
N THR A 301 -21.51 14.01 -23.99
CA THR A 301 -21.13 13.70 -25.40
C THR A 301 -21.56 12.29 -25.77
N TYR A 302 -21.26 11.29 -24.93
CA TYR A 302 -21.68 9.90 -25.19
C TYR A 302 -23.21 9.77 -25.31
N THR A 303 -23.97 10.44 -24.44
CA THR A 303 -25.44 10.41 -24.48
C THR A 303 -25.99 11.05 -25.77
N GLN A 304 -25.39 12.15 -26.22
CA GLN A 304 -25.75 12.82 -27.48
C GLN A 304 -25.44 11.90 -28.69
N ASP A 305 -24.27 11.27 -28.71
CA ASP A 305 -23.85 10.40 -29.77
C ASP A 305 -24.68 9.09 -29.81
N ALA A 306 -25.10 8.60 -28.66
CA ALA A 306 -26.04 7.47 -28.58
C ALA A 306 -27.39 7.81 -29.22
N ALA A 307 -27.89 9.04 -29.06
CA ALA A 307 -29.08 9.51 -29.74
C ALA A 307 -28.86 9.68 -31.24
N ARG A 308 -27.71 10.22 -31.68
CA ARG A 308 -27.35 10.38 -33.09
C ARG A 308 -27.17 9.03 -33.81
N LEU A 309 -26.68 8.00 -33.11
CA LEU A 309 -26.66 6.64 -33.67
C LEU A 309 -28.08 6.12 -33.92
N LYS A 310 -29.02 6.34 -32.98
CA LYS A 310 -30.42 5.93 -33.16
C LYS A 310 -31.12 6.63 -34.35
N SER A 311 -30.73 7.88 -34.66
CA SER A 311 -31.20 8.61 -35.83
C SER A 311 -30.40 8.29 -37.12
N GLY A 312 -29.40 7.42 -37.05
CA GLY A 312 -28.57 7.03 -38.21
C GLY A 312 -27.58 8.12 -38.68
N THR A 313 -27.31 9.16 -37.86
CA THR A 313 -26.42 10.28 -38.23
C THR A 313 -24.97 10.04 -37.91
N ILE A 314 -24.67 9.03 -37.10
CA ILE A 314 -23.29 8.55 -36.85
C ILE A 314 -23.20 7.04 -36.96
N SER A 315 -22.00 6.53 -37.11
CA SER A 315 -21.71 5.08 -37.15
C SER A 315 -21.57 4.48 -35.72
N ALA A 316 -21.77 3.16 -35.64
CA ALA A 316 -21.50 2.41 -34.39
C ALA A 316 -20.04 2.52 -33.94
N VAL A 317 -19.08 2.69 -34.87
CA VAL A 317 -17.67 2.87 -34.58
C VAL A 317 -17.41 4.25 -33.91
N GLU A 318 -18.07 5.29 -34.39
CA GLU A 318 -17.99 6.62 -33.77
C GLU A 318 -18.52 6.60 -32.32
N LEU A 319 -19.68 5.98 -32.09
CA LEU A 319 -20.21 5.81 -30.72
C LEU A 319 -19.24 5.01 -29.83
N GLN A 320 -18.60 3.96 -30.35
CA GLN A 320 -17.63 3.18 -29.58
C GLN A 320 -16.39 4.00 -29.19
N ASN A 321 -15.93 4.89 -30.07
CA ASN A 321 -14.84 5.85 -29.78
C ASN A 321 -15.26 6.84 -28.68
N THR A 322 -16.50 7.34 -28.72
CA THR A 322 -17.02 8.23 -27.66
C THR A 322 -17.17 7.46 -26.34
N GLN A 323 -17.59 6.19 -26.38
CA GLN A 323 -17.63 5.31 -25.19
C GLN A 323 -16.25 5.12 -24.59
N LEU A 324 -15.20 4.90 -25.42
CA LEU A 324 -13.82 4.80 -24.95
C LEU A 324 -13.36 6.10 -24.29
N THR A 325 -13.72 7.26 -24.88
CA THR A 325 -13.43 8.58 -24.29
C THR A 325 -14.08 8.76 -22.93
N LEU A 326 -15.34 8.34 -22.79
CA LEU A 326 -16.04 8.33 -21.50
C LEU A 326 -15.33 7.41 -20.49
N LYS A 327 -14.96 6.17 -20.88
CA LYS A 327 -14.25 5.25 -19.97
C LYS A 327 -12.91 5.81 -19.53
N LYS A 328 -12.17 6.51 -20.42
CA LYS A 328 -10.93 7.22 -20.05
C LYS A 328 -11.19 8.34 -19.04
N ALA A 329 -12.26 9.10 -19.19
CA ALA A 329 -12.63 10.16 -18.24
C ALA A 329 -13.04 9.56 -16.87
N GLN A 330 -13.78 8.46 -16.84
CA GLN A 330 -14.14 7.72 -15.63
C GLN A 330 -12.90 7.19 -14.91
N PHE A 331 -11.95 6.61 -15.64
CA PHE A 331 -10.68 6.14 -15.08
C PHE A 331 -9.86 7.30 -14.50
N SER A 332 -9.79 8.44 -15.18
CA SER A 332 -9.10 9.64 -14.69
C SER A 332 -9.76 10.19 -13.40
N ARG A 333 -11.10 10.17 -13.31
CA ARG A 333 -11.81 10.54 -12.07
C ARG A 333 -11.51 9.57 -10.94
N LEU A 334 -11.47 8.25 -11.22
CA LEU A 334 -11.08 7.25 -10.22
C LEU A 334 -9.68 7.53 -9.68
N GLN A 335 -8.70 7.77 -10.55
CA GLN A 335 -7.33 8.12 -10.15
C GLN A 335 -7.29 9.39 -9.30
N ALA A 336 -8.03 10.44 -9.68
CA ALA A 336 -8.10 11.68 -8.90
C ALA A 336 -8.73 11.44 -7.51
N GLN A 337 -9.74 10.57 -7.40
CA GLN A 337 -10.36 10.20 -6.12
C GLN A 337 -9.41 9.38 -5.25
N ASN A 338 -8.67 8.45 -5.82
CA ASN A 338 -7.66 7.67 -5.13
C ASN A 338 -6.51 8.57 -4.64
N ASN A 339 -6.02 9.48 -5.48
CA ASN A 339 -5.00 10.46 -5.10
C ASN A 339 -5.44 11.33 -3.91
N LEU A 340 -6.72 11.72 -3.84
CA LEU A 340 -7.24 12.44 -2.69
C LEU A 340 -7.24 11.58 -1.42
N THR A 341 -7.65 10.32 -1.50
CA THR A 341 -7.64 9.43 -0.32
C THR A 341 -6.20 9.15 0.16
N GLU A 342 -5.25 9.01 -0.75
CA GLU A 342 -3.83 8.84 -0.44
C GLU A 342 -3.22 10.11 0.16
N ALA A 343 -3.57 11.28 -0.37
CA ALA A 343 -3.13 12.56 0.19
C ALA A 343 -3.69 12.79 1.61
N LEU A 344 -4.94 12.40 1.87
CA LEU A 344 -5.52 12.43 3.23
C LEU A 344 -4.87 11.41 4.17
N ALA A 345 -4.48 10.26 3.66
CA ALA A 345 -3.72 9.28 4.45
C ALA A 345 -2.30 9.79 4.79
N ALA A 346 -1.61 10.41 3.84
CA ALA A 346 -0.34 11.07 4.08
C ALA A 346 -0.46 12.26 5.07
N LEU A 347 -1.51 13.05 4.93
CA LEU A 347 -1.83 14.13 5.87
C LEU A 347 -2.12 13.56 7.28
N SER A 348 -2.78 12.40 7.37
CA SER A 348 -3.03 11.72 8.66
C SER A 348 -1.73 11.35 9.37
N VAL A 349 -0.74 10.85 8.64
CA VAL A 349 0.60 10.55 9.17
C VAL A 349 1.30 11.84 9.64
N ALA A 350 1.28 12.90 8.83
CA ALA A 350 1.90 14.19 9.17
C ALA A 350 1.23 14.89 10.35
N ALA A 351 -0.09 14.72 10.53
CA ALA A 351 -0.88 15.28 11.62
C ALA A 351 -0.88 14.41 12.90
N GLY A 352 -0.41 13.15 12.81
CA GLY A 352 -0.46 12.21 13.92
C GLY A 352 -1.87 11.74 14.29
N GLN A 353 -2.87 11.93 13.42
CA GLN A 353 -4.27 11.55 13.64
C GLN A 353 -4.95 11.10 12.34
N ASN A 354 -5.91 10.18 12.44
CA ASN A 354 -6.62 9.68 11.27
C ASN A 354 -7.62 10.71 10.72
N LEU A 355 -7.41 11.16 9.49
CA LEU A 355 -8.27 12.11 8.76
C LEU A 355 -9.01 11.46 7.58
N THR A 356 -8.78 10.16 7.34
CA THR A 356 -9.39 9.45 6.21
C THR A 356 -10.82 8.97 6.48
N GLY A 357 -11.25 8.95 7.73
CA GLY A 357 -12.53 8.37 8.16
C GLY A 357 -12.60 6.83 8.09
N ILE A 358 -11.48 6.15 7.76
CA ILE A 358 -11.37 4.70 7.61
C ILE A 358 -10.63 4.11 8.81
N GLY A 359 -11.05 2.94 9.31
CA GLY A 359 -10.36 2.25 10.40
C GLY A 359 -10.62 2.81 11.79
N GLY A 360 -11.49 3.78 11.94
CA GLY A 360 -11.87 4.36 13.23
C GLY A 360 -10.79 5.26 13.86
N THR A 361 -10.87 5.47 15.17
CA THR A 361 -9.82 6.18 15.96
C THR A 361 -8.61 5.27 16.14
N LEU A 362 -7.44 5.69 15.64
CA LEU A 362 -6.18 4.93 15.64
C LEU A 362 -5.29 5.32 16.85
#